data_8660d1ce56f79cfb08f88d17ce56405c
#
_entry.id   8660d1ce56f79cfb08f88d17ce56405c
#
_cell.length_a   1.000
_cell.length_b   1.000
_cell.length_c   1.000
_cell.angle_alpha   90.00
_cell.angle_beta   90.00
_cell.angle_gamma   90.00
#
_symmetry.space_group_name_H-M   'P 1'
#
loop_
_entity.id
_entity.type
_entity.pdbx_description
1 polymer ?
#
loop_
_entity_poly.entity_id
_entity_poly.type
_entity_poly.pdbx_seq_one_letter_code
_entity_poly.pdbx_strand_id
1 'polypeptide(L)'
;LISNSVEGESLSGKKGSLFIVGDPKQSIYRWRGGDMNQFIELVNNIKNPFQISASQETLKTNYRSFKEIVDFNKGLFQIISNSFENKYYRMLYGESSWQKHIYEGGYINVQAIPKEGIKGITTPQYISKTLDIIKKLVKDGYDQTDIAILVRKKEQATEIGNELIKEGFNISSSESMLVNHSIKVQLIIAILYLSSNPNSSRHHKTIFDILYELSNRKIKDYHQFAINNLNVKTSIFLSQLESNFGLKLDIEKIKSKTILDAVDYILI
;
A
#
# COMPACT_ATOMS: atom_id res chain seq x y z
N LEU A 1 -14.98 32.55 -7.43
CA LEU A 1 -15.04 33.00 -6.03
C LEU A 1 -13.69 33.57 -5.58
N ILE A 2 -12.56 32.86 -5.77
CA ILE A 2 -11.23 33.33 -5.34
C ILE A 2 -10.84 34.63 -6.07
N SER A 3 -11.05 34.69 -7.40
CA SER A 3 -10.71 35.89 -8.20
C SER A 3 -11.35 37.16 -7.64
N ASN A 4 -12.65 37.09 -7.30
CA ASN A 4 -13.35 38.25 -6.74
C ASN A 4 -12.79 38.68 -5.38
N SER A 5 -12.31 37.74 -4.58
CA SER A 5 -11.70 38.04 -3.28
C SER A 5 -10.30 38.64 -3.39
N VAL A 6 -9.58 38.27 -4.45
CA VAL A 6 -8.18 38.68 -4.68
C VAL A 6 -8.11 40.00 -5.45
N GLU A 7 -8.96 40.20 -6.46
CA GLU A 7 -8.98 41.33 -7.38
C GLU A 7 -9.93 42.46 -6.94
N GLY A 8 -10.89 42.11 -6.06
CA GLY A 8 -11.82 43.07 -5.52
C GLY A 8 -11.15 44.07 -4.55
N GLU A 9 -11.63 45.29 -4.58
CA GLU A 9 -11.20 46.33 -3.62
C GLU A 9 -12.18 46.40 -2.44
N SER A 10 -11.66 46.50 -1.25
CA SER A 10 -12.48 46.81 -0.06
C SER A 10 -12.96 48.25 -0.09
N LEU A 11 -13.97 48.58 0.74
CA LEU A 11 -14.43 49.96 0.91
C LEU A 11 -13.32 50.95 1.33
N SER A 12 -12.20 50.46 1.84
CA SER A 12 -11.00 51.23 2.18
C SER A 12 -9.96 51.30 1.07
N GLY A 13 -10.25 50.82 -0.15
CA GLY A 13 -9.33 50.82 -1.28
C GLY A 13 -8.21 49.79 -1.19
N LYS A 14 -8.27 48.82 -0.25
CA LYS A 14 -7.27 47.77 -0.13
C LYS A 14 -7.66 46.59 -1.02
N LYS A 15 -6.71 46.14 -1.86
CA LYS A 15 -6.83 44.93 -2.67
C LYS A 15 -6.64 43.70 -1.80
N GLY A 16 -7.28 42.63 -2.20
CA GLY A 16 -7.06 41.32 -1.61
C GLY A 16 -5.63 40.80 -1.85
N SER A 17 -5.25 39.77 -1.14
CA SER A 17 -3.98 39.07 -1.32
C SER A 17 -4.20 37.57 -1.44
N LEU A 18 -3.33 36.92 -2.22
CA LEU A 18 -3.34 35.46 -2.38
C LEU A 18 -1.95 34.93 -2.05
N PHE A 19 -1.91 33.95 -1.16
CA PHE A 19 -0.70 33.23 -0.82
C PHE A 19 -0.89 31.75 -1.11
N ILE A 20 -0.06 31.20 -1.98
CA ILE A 20 -0.11 29.80 -2.38
C ILE A 20 1.22 29.15 -2.05
N VAL A 21 1.17 28.00 -1.37
CA VAL A 21 2.33 27.17 -1.07
C VAL A 21 2.08 25.77 -1.62
N GLY A 22 3.06 25.21 -2.29
CA GLY A 22 2.97 23.86 -2.82
C GLY A 22 4.31 23.32 -3.31
N ASP A 23 4.36 22.03 -3.53
CA ASP A 23 5.45 21.36 -4.21
C ASP A 23 4.88 20.51 -5.35
N PRO A 24 5.09 20.91 -6.61
CA PRO A 24 4.55 20.18 -7.75
C PRO A 24 5.10 18.73 -7.83
N LYS A 25 6.27 18.45 -7.25
CA LYS A 25 6.84 17.09 -7.18
C LYS A 25 6.02 16.14 -6.30
N GLN A 26 5.19 16.69 -5.39
CA GLN A 26 4.30 15.93 -4.52
C GLN A 26 2.91 15.68 -5.12
N SER A 27 2.67 16.06 -6.37
CA SER A 27 1.42 15.82 -7.08
C SER A 27 1.32 14.37 -7.54
N ILE A 28 1.16 13.43 -6.58
CA ILE A 28 1.14 11.99 -6.83
C ILE A 28 -0.27 11.41 -7.10
N TYR A 29 -1.33 12.22 -6.92
CA TYR A 29 -2.72 11.80 -7.08
C TYR A 29 -3.35 12.25 -8.40
N ARG A 30 -2.65 12.06 -9.53
CA ARG A 30 -3.14 12.45 -10.85
C ARG A 30 -4.51 11.85 -11.19
N TRP A 31 -4.75 10.64 -10.78
CA TRP A 31 -6.02 9.93 -10.97
C TRP A 31 -7.18 10.48 -10.12
N ARG A 32 -6.89 11.36 -9.14
CA ARG A 32 -7.86 12.14 -8.35
C ARG A 32 -7.95 13.61 -8.79
N GLY A 33 -7.42 13.94 -9.97
CA GLY A 33 -7.42 15.32 -10.48
C GLY A 33 -6.24 16.18 -10.01
N GLY A 34 -5.23 15.59 -9.37
CA GLY A 34 -3.98 16.28 -9.08
C GLY A 34 -3.22 16.57 -10.38
N ASP A 35 -3.01 17.85 -10.68
CA ASP A 35 -2.29 18.26 -11.88
C ASP A 35 -1.06 19.12 -11.52
N MET A 36 0.11 18.53 -11.68
CA MET A 36 1.38 19.19 -11.50
C MET A 36 1.56 20.35 -12.48
N ASN A 37 1.02 20.25 -13.69
CA ASN A 37 1.19 21.27 -14.72
C ASN A 37 0.48 22.57 -14.33
N GLN A 38 -0.69 22.47 -13.69
CA GLN A 38 -1.41 23.67 -13.22
C GLN A 38 -0.54 24.53 -12.29
N PHE A 39 0.18 23.89 -11.36
CA PHE A 39 1.07 24.61 -10.46
C PHE A 39 2.28 25.21 -11.20
N ILE A 40 2.87 24.44 -12.13
CA ILE A 40 4.00 24.89 -12.96
C ILE A 40 3.58 26.07 -13.84
N GLU A 41 2.42 26.00 -14.49
CA GLU A 41 1.87 27.08 -15.32
C GLU A 41 1.64 28.36 -14.53
N LEU A 42 1.10 28.22 -13.32
CA LEU A 42 0.86 29.33 -12.40
C LEU A 42 2.17 30.00 -11.94
N VAL A 43 3.14 29.19 -11.49
CA VAL A 43 4.45 29.65 -11.00
C VAL A 43 5.25 30.33 -12.11
N ASN A 44 5.21 29.81 -13.32
CA ASN A 44 5.93 30.38 -14.47
C ASN A 44 5.12 31.47 -15.19
N ASN A 45 3.99 31.91 -14.64
CA ASN A 45 3.09 32.92 -15.19
C ASN A 45 2.61 32.64 -16.63
N ILE A 46 2.52 31.33 -17.00
CA ILE A 46 2.07 30.90 -18.32
C ILE A 46 0.55 31.02 -18.43
N LYS A 47 -0.15 30.57 -17.37
CA LYS A 47 -1.60 30.70 -17.24
C LYS A 47 -1.91 31.24 -15.83
N ASN A 48 -1.84 32.54 -15.67
CA ASN A 48 -2.24 33.19 -14.44
C ASN A 48 -3.71 33.63 -14.54
N PRO A 49 -4.63 33.03 -13.78
CA PRO A 49 -6.03 33.43 -13.79
C PRO A 49 -6.29 34.76 -13.05
N PHE A 50 -5.28 35.30 -12.38
CA PHE A 50 -5.40 36.51 -11.56
C PHE A 50 -4.68 37.67 -12.28
N GLN A 51 -5.34 38.82 -12.28
CA GLN A 51 -4.80 40.11 -12.85
C GLN A 51 -3.91 40.84 -11.82
N ILE A 52 -3.10 40.08 -11.07
CA ILE A 52 -2.18 40.62 -10.08
C ILE A 52 -0.77 40.20 -10.36
N SER A 53 0.21 41.01 -10.07
CA SER A 53 1.61 40.63 -10.10
C SER A 53 1.89 39.67 -8.95
N ALA A 54 2.49 38.52 -9.28
CA ALA A 54 2.90 37.54 -8.30
C ALA A 54 4.40 37.61 -8.06
N SER A 55 4.83 37.49 -6.81
CA SER A 55 6.22 37.19 -6.45
C SER A 55 6.34 35.71 -6.14
N GLN A 56 7.44 35.12 -6.59
CA GLN A 56 7.74 33.71 -6.34
C GLN A 56 8.95 33.60 -5.41
N GLU A 57 8.78 32.81 -4.37
CA GLU A 57 9.84 32.47 -3.44
C GLU A 57 10.05 30.95 -3.39
N THR A 58 11.31 30.52 -3.39
CA THR A 58 11.67 29.10 -3.28
C THR A 58 12.23 28.84 -1.88
N LEU A 59 11.73 27.79 -1.22
CA LEU A 59 12.23 27.36 0.08
C LEU A 59 13.59 26.68 -0.08
N LYS A 60 14.67 27.39 0.27
CA LYS A 60 16.07 26.98 0.01
C LYS A 60 16.66 26.08 1.10
N THR A 61 15.97 25.90 2.24
CA THR A 61 16.52 25.19 3.38
C THR A 61 15.62 24.04 3.77
N ASN A 62 16.21 22.86 3.95
CA ASN A 62 15.55 21.67 4.45
C ASN A 62 15.78 21.57 5.96
N TYR A 63 14.68 21.73 6.73
CA TYR A 63 14.65 21.62 8.18
C TYR A 63 14.22 20.23 8.67
N ARG A 64 13.93 19.29 7.76
CA ARG A 64 13.40 17.98 8.09
C ARG A 64 14.49 16.92 8.11
N SER A 65 15.35 16.93 7.09
CA SER A 65 16.23 15.80 6.80
C SER A 65 17.69 16.15 7.09
N PHE A 66 18.44 15.13 7.51
CA PHE A 66 19.89 15.22 7.68
C PHE A 66 20.60 15.32 6.33
N LYS A 67 21.84 15.80 6.37
CA LYS A 67 22.71 16.07 5.22
C LYS A 67 22.77 14.94 4.22
N GLU A 68 23.08 13.72 4.66
CA GLU A 68 23.26 12.56 3.77
C GLU A 68 22.02 12.28 2.92
N ILE A 69 20.83 12.50 3.50
CA ILE A 69 19.55 12.33 2.80
C ILE A 69 19.31 13.45 1.80
N VAL A 70 19.61 14.69 2.18
CA VAL A 70 19.46 15.85 1.31
C VAL A 70 20.42 15.77 0.11
N ASP A 71 21.68 15.42 0.37
CA ASP A 71 22.72 15.32 -0.68
C ASP A 71 22.46 14.14 -1.61
N PHE A 72 22.03 12.99 -1.09
CA PHE A 72 21.64 11.85 -1.91
C PHE A 72 20.47 12.21 -2.84
N ASN A 73 19.40 12.79 -2.30
CA ASN A 73 18.25 13.19 -3.11
C ASN A 73 18.62 14.19 -4.18
N LYS A 74 19.45 15.18 -3.84
CA LYS A 74 20.00 16.16 -4.80
C LYS A 74 20.71 15.47 -5.95
N GLY A 75 21.65 14.57 -5.65
CA GLY A 75 22.41 13.83 -6.67
C GLY A 75 21.52 12.93 -7.52
N LEU A 76 20.60 12.19 -6.90
CA LEU A 76 19.67 11.32 -7.60
C LEU A 76 18.76 12.10 -8.55
N PHE A 77 18.14 13.17 -8.08
CA PHE A 77 17.25 13.99 -8.92
C PHE A 77 18.00 14.75 -10.01
N GLN A 78 19.24 15.15 -9.79
CA GLN A 78 20.09 15.73 -10.84
C GLN A 78 20.31 14.74 -12.00
N ILE A 79 20.59 13.46 -11.68
CA ILE A 79 20.75 12.42 -12.72
C ILE A 79 19.41 12.19 -13.44
N ILE A 80 18.32 12.04 -12.71
CA ILE A 80 16.99 11.79 -13.29
C ILE A 80 16.53 12.96 -14.13
N SER A 81 16.79 14.22 -13.72
CA SER A 81 16.35 15.41 -14.44
C SER A 81 16.91 15.49 -15.85
N ASN A 82 18.10 14.93 -16.09
CA ASN A 82 18.72 14.89 -17.41
C ASN A 82 17.95 14.02 -18.43
N SER A 83 17.12 13.09 -17.97
CA SER A 83 16.28 12.24 -18.81
C SER A 83 14.95 12.87 -19.23
N PHE A 84 14.58 14.02 -18.66
CA PHE A 84 13.34 14.70 -19.02
C PHE A 84 13.48 15.54 -20.29
N GLU A 85 12.61 15.32 -21.26
CA GLU A 85 12.53 16.14 -22.48
C GLU A 85 11.96 17.53 -22.16
N ASN A 86 10.96 17.59 -21.28
CA ASN A 86 10.32 18.84 -20.87
C ASN A 86 11.26 19.69 -20.01
N LYS A 87 11.58 20.90 -20.49
CA LYS A 87 12.48 21.84 -19.80
C LYS A 87 12.01 22.24 -18.38
N TYR A 88 10.69 22.35 -18.19
CA TYR A 88 10.14 22.72 -16.87
C TYR A 88 10.32 21.59 -15.85
N TYR A 89 10.14 20.34 -16.28
CA TYR A 89 10.42 19.18 -15.44
C TYR A 89 11.91 19.07 -15.14
N ARG A 90 12.75 19.30 -16.14
CA ARG A 90 14.20 19.31 -15.94
C ARG A 90 14.63 20.35 -14.91
N MET A 91 14.10 21.56 -14.99
CA MET A 91 14.36 22.61 -14.00
C MET A 91 13.80 22.25 -12.62
N LEU A 92 12.56 21.72 -12.57
CA LEU A 92 11.88 21.38 -11.33
C LEU A 92 12.62 20.32 -10.51
N TYR A 93 13.15 19.30 -11.17
CA TYR A 93 13.88 18.20 -10.51
C TYR A 93 15.40 18.44 -10.47
N GLY A 94 15.92 19.41 -11.21
CA GLY A 94 17.32 19.81 -11.23
C GLY A 94 17.65 20.87 -10.18
N GLU A 95 18.32 21.92 -10.61
CA GLU A 95 18.89 22.95 -9.73
C GLU A 95 17.89 23.68 -8.85
N SER A 96 16.65 23.89 -9.31
CA SER A 96 15.62 24.57 -8.53
C SER A 96 15.15 23.78 -7.31
N SER A 97 15.43 22.48 -7.25
CA SER A 97 15.06 21.60 -6.12
C SER A 97 16.15 21.50 -5.06
N TRP A 98 17.31 22.13 -5.27
CA TRP A 98 18.41 22.03 -4.35
C TRP A 98 18.17 22.81 -3.07
N GLN A 99 18.20 22.11 -1.96
CA GLN A 99 18.05 22.69 -0.62
C GLN A 99 19.36 22.55 0.16
N LYS A 100 19.59 23.49 1.05
CA LYS A 100 20.67 23.38 2.06
C LYS A 100 20.15 22.54 3.23
N HIS A 101 20.99 21.67 3.75
CA HIS A 101 20.74 20.99 5.04
C HIS A 101 21.17 21.90 6.19
N ILE A 102 20.64 21.64 7.38
CA ILE A 102 21.07 22.27 8.63
C ILE A 102 21.54 21.21 9.65
N TYR A 103 21.16 19.96 9.49
CA TYR A 103 21.56 18.89 10.37
C TYR A 103 22.61 18.00 9.70
N GLU A 104 23.74 17.77 10.38
CA GLU A 104 24.77 16.83 9.94
C GLU A 104 24.37 15.40 10.29
N GLY A 105 24.80 14.41 9.50
CA GLY A 105 24.50 12.99 9.67
C GLY A 105 23.45 12.48 8.68
N GLY A 106 22.80 11.40 9.06
CA GLY A 106 21.91 10.62 8.19
C GLY A 106 22.61 9.35 7.68
N TYR A 107 21.84 8.47 7.04
CA TYR A 107 22.36 7.23 6.48
C TYR A 107 21.53 6.80 5.27
N ILE A 108 22.19 6.44 4.21
CA ILE A 108 21.58 5.90 2.98
C ILE A 108 22.21 4.55 2.66
N ASN A 109 21.37 3.56 2.40
CA ASN A 109 21.79 2.26 1.92
C ASN A 109 20.93 1.85 0.71
N VAL A 110 21.56 1.60 -0.41
CA VAL A 110 20.89 1.15 -1.64
C VAL A 110 21.39 -0.25 -1.97
N GLN A 111 20.46 -1.20 -2.01
CA GLN A 111 20.77 -2.60 -2.31
C GLN A 111 19.99 -3.06 -3.54
N ALA A 112 20.70 -3.61 -4.53
CA ALA A 112 20.08 -4.33 -5.63
C ALA A 112 19.85 -5.78 -5.22
N ILE A 113 18.61 -6.24 -5.30
CA ILE A 113 18.25 -7.64 -5.06
C ILE A 113 18.05 -8.31 -6.41
N PRO A 114 18.82 -9.36 -6.74
CA PRO A 114 18.64 -10.10 -7.97
C PRO A 114 17.22 -10.64 -8.08
N LYS A 115 16.62 -10.54 -9.25
CA LYS A 115 15.36 -11.20 -9.53
C LYS A 115 15.65 -12.69 -9.74
N GLU A 116 15.50 -13.48 -8.70
CA GLU A 116 15.62 -14.94 -8.83
C GLU A 116 14.56 -15.48 -9.76
N GLY A 117 14.99 -16.36 -10.67
CA GLY A 117 14.11 -17.03 -11.62
C GLY A 117 13.02 -17.81 -10.89
N ILE A 118 11.82 -17.64 -11.35
CA ILE A 118 10.58 -18.25 -10.90
C ILE A 118 10.74 -19.75 -10.82
N LYS A 119 10.56 -20.32 -9.66
CA LYS A 119 9.88 -21.60 -9.36
C LYS A 119 10.33 -22.12 -8.00
N GLY A 120 9.56 -21.79 -7.00
CA GLY A 120 9.69 -22.37 -5.67
C GLY A 120 9.16 -21.40 -4.63
N ILE A 121 8.39 -21.92 -3.69
CA ILE A 121 7.79 -21.18 -2.58
C ILE A 121 8.91 -20.83 -1.60
N THR A 122 9.65 -19.81 -1.93
CA THR A 122 10.59 -19.18 -1.01
C THR A 122 10.09 -17.75 -0.80
N THR A 123 10.06 -17.35 0.46
CA THR A 123 9.79 -15.95 0.82
C THR A 123 10.65 -15.06 -0.08
N PRO A 124 10.04 -14.12 -0.85
CA PRO A 124 10.81 -13.28 -1.73
C PRO A 124 11.97 -12.62 -0.98
N GLN A 125 13.15 -12.58 -1.58
CA GLN A 125 14.38 -12.06 -0.93
C GLN A 125 14.20 -10.66 -0.34
N TYR A 126 13.36 -9.81 -0.97
CA TYR A 126 13.08 -8.48 -0.45
C TYR A 126 12.39 -8.51 0.92
N ILE A 127 11.56 -9.51 1.21
CA ILE A 127 10.89 -9.65 2.53
C ILE A 127 11.94 -10.01 3.59
N SER A 128 12.77 -11.02 3.32
CA SER A 128 13.85 -11.41 4.22
C SER A 128 14.78 -10.23 4.53
N LYS A 129 15.19 -9.50 3.48
CA LYS A 129 16.04 -8.30 3.65
C LYS A 129 15.35 -7.20 4.45
N THR A 130 14.06 -7.00 4.25
CA THR A 130 13.29 -6.02 5.04
C THR A 130 13.27 -6.40 6.52
N LEU A 131 13.01 -7.68 6.83
CA LEU A 131 13.04 -8.20 8.19
C LEU A 131 14.42 -8.02 8.85
N ASP A 132 15.50 -8.35 8.14
CA ASP A 132 16.87 -8.20 8.63
C ASP A 132 17.18 -6.73 8.97
N ILE A 133 16.76 -5.80 8.09
CA ILE A 133 16.96 -4.36 8.32
C ILE A 133 16.18 -3.90 9.56
N ILE A 134 14.91 -4.29 9.69
CA ILE A 134 14.08 -3.89 10.84
C ILE A 134 14.62 -4.47 12.14
N LYS A 135 14.98 -5.76 12.16
CA LYS A 135 15.60 -6.38 13.34
C LYS A 135 16.87 -5.66 13.76
N LYS A 136 17.68 -5.24 12.79
CA LYS A 136 18.90 -4.45 13.06
C LYS A 136 18.55 -3.08 13.62
N LEU A 137 17.62 -2.34 13.02
CA LEU A 137 17.23 -1.01 13.50
C LEU A 137 16.68 -1.05 14.93
N VAL A 138 15.82 -2.03 15.26
CA VAL A 138 15.30 -2.20 16.62
C VAL A 138 16.43 -2.55 17.60
N LYS A 139 17.39 -3.39 17.19
CA LYS A 139 18.58 -3.69 17.99
C LYS A 139 19.47 -2.47 18.22
N ASP A 140 19.55 -1.58 17.23
CA ASP A 140 20.32 -0.34 17.29
C ASP A 140 19.57 0.76 18.11
N GLY A 141 18.36 0.47 18.64
CA GLY A 141 17.61 1.32 19.56
C GLY A 141 16.54 2.20 18.92
N TYR A 142 16.22 2.00 17.63
CA TYR A 142 15.09 2.69 16.99
C TYR A 142 13.75 2.13 17.46
N ASP A 143 12.78 2.99 17.73
CA ASP A 143 11.41 2.57 18.02
C ASP A 143 10.72 2.07 16.73
N GLN A 144 9.85 1.07 16.87
CA GLN A 144 9.07 0.56 15.73
C GLN A 144 8.18 1.65 15.08
N THR A 145 7.73 2.62 15.87
CA THR A 145 6.93 3.76 15.38
C THR A 145 7.70 4.73 14.51
N ASP A 146 9.03 4.71 14.56
CA ASP A 146 9.91 5.55 13.73
C ASP A 146 10.23 4.90 12.37
N ILE A 147 9.81 3.64 12.16
CA ILE A 147 10.13 2.87 10.97
C ILE A 147 8.93 2.89 10.00
N ALA A 148 9.15 3.41 8.79
CA ALA A 148 8.16 3.39 7.71
C ALA A 148 8.64 2.55 6.54
N ILE A 149 7.78 1.66 6.02
CA ILE A 149 8.05 0.81 4.86
C ILE A 149 7.18 1.29 3.69
N LEU A 150 7.82 1.74 2.63
CA LEU A 150 7.15 2.16 1.41
C LEU A 150 7.28 1.09 0.33
N VAL A 151 6.18 0.72 -0.28
CA VAL A 151 6.11 -0.28 -1.34
C VAL A 151 5.33 0.26 -2.54
N ARG A 152 5.56 -0.33 -3.70
CA ARG A 152 4.88 0.09 -4.93
C ARG A 152 3.49 -0.53 -5.09
N LYS A 153 3.27 -1.74 -4.56
CA LYS A 153 2.02 -2.50 -4.71
C LYS A 153 1.46 -2.92 -3.35
N LYS A 154 0.13 -2.98 -3.26
CA LYS A 154 -0.57 -3.43 -2.04
C LYS A 154 -0.22 -4.87 -1.64
N GLU A 155 -0.05 -5.75 -2.62
CA GLU A 155 0.33 -7.15 -2.39
C GLU A 155 1.66 -7.24 -1.62
N GLN A 156 2.65 -6.42 -2.01
CA GLN A 156 3.94 -6.35 -1.32
C GLN A 156 3.81 -5.88 0.13
N ALA A 157 2.92 -4.89 0.38
CA ALA A 157 2.66 -4.43 1.74
C ALA A 157 2.04 -5.54 2.59
N THR A 158 1.09 -6.30 2.02
CA THR A 158 0.44 -7.42 2.71
C THR A 158 1.44 -8.55 3.01
N GLU A 159 2.28 -8.91 2.04
CA GLU A 159 3.29 -9.97 2.22
C GLU A 159 4.31 -9.60 3.31
N ILE A 160 4.89 -8.39 3.24
CA ILE A 160 5.83 -7.89 4.26
C ILE A 160 5.14 -7.80 5.62
N GLY A 161 3.93 -7.25 5.66
CA GLY A 161 3.17 -7.09 6.89
C GLY A 161 2.86 -8.42 7.58
N ASN A 162 2.45 -9.44 6.83
CA ASN A 162 2.19 -10.77 7.36
C ASN A 162 3.45 -11.41 7.99
N GLU A 163 4.60 -11.25 7.33
CA GLU A 163 5.85 -11.79 7.89
C GLU A 163 6.29 -11.01 9.14
N LEU A 164 6.13 -9.69 9.17
CA LEU A 164 6.42 -8.89 10.35
C LEU A 164 5.55 -9.29 11.55
N ILE A 165 4.24 -9.54 11.33
CA ILE A 165 3.34 -10.01 12.39
C ILE A 165 3.76 -11.38 12.91
N LYS A 166 4.15 -12.32 12.04
CA LYS A 166 4.65 -13.63 12.44
C LYS A 166 5.90 -13.52 13.33
N GLU A 167 6.75 -12.54 13.06
CA GLU A 167 7.95 -12.25 13.84
C GLU A 167 7.69 -11.40 15.11
N GLY A 168 6.41 -11.09 15.40
CA GLY A 168 5.99 -10.38 16.60
C GLY A 168 6.08 -8.85 16.54
N PHE A 169 6.28 -8.27 15.36
CA PHE A 169 6.27 -6.82 15.20
C PHE A 169 4.85 -6.26 15.14
N ASN A 170 4.64 -5.11 15.77
CA ASN A 170 3.41 -4.34 15.61
C ASN A 170 3.47 -3.50 14.35
N ILE A 171 2.43 -3.60 13.52
CA ILE A 171 2.37 -2.83 12.27
C ILE A 171 1.08 -2.03 12.18
N SER A 172 1.17 -0.88 11.53
CA SER A 172 0.02 -0.03 11.19
C SER A 172 -0.02 0.15 9.68
N SER A 173 -1.16 -0.19 9.06
CA SER A 173 -1.38 0.01 7.63
C SER A 173 -2.82 0.37 7.37
N SER A 174 -3.03 1.45 6.63
CA SER A 174 -4.38 1.97 6.36
C SER A 174 -5.23 1.11 5.42
N GLU A 175 -4.60 0.30 4.55
CA GLU A 175 -5.34 -0.44 3.51
C GLU A 175 -4.93 -1.91 3.34
N SER A 176 -3.69 -2.28 3.64
CA SER A 176 -3.18 -3.63 3.35
C SER A 176 -3.53 -4.66 4.43
N MET A 177 -3.96 -4.20 5.61
CA MET A 177 -4.29 -5.05 6.76
C MET A 177 -5.80 -5.04 7.05
N LEU A 178 -6.62 -4.92 6.02
CA LEU A 178 -8.06 -5.10 6.18
C LEU A 178 -8.35 -6.51 6.68
N VAL A 179 -9.27 -6.63 7.62
CA VAL A 179 -9.68 -7.92 8.22
C VAL A 179 -10.06 -8.97 7.16
N ASN A 180 -10.62 -8.52 6.03
CA ASN A 180 -10.98 -9.38 4.89
C ASN A 180 -9.79 -10.00 4.14
N HIS A 181 -8.55 -9.52 4.36
CA HIS A 181 -7.34 -10.13 3.80
C HIS A 181 -6.81 -11.31 4.65
N SER A 182 -7.30 -11.47 5.88
CA SER A 182 -6.98 -12.64 6.67
C SER A 182 -7.56 -13.90 6.02
N ILE A 183 -6.71 -14.89 5.75
CA ILE A 183 -7.13 -16.16 5.14
C ILE A 183 -8.18 -16.89 6.00
N LYS A 184 -8.11 -16.75 7.34
CA LYS A 184 -9.10 -17.29 8.26
C LYS A 184 -10.46 -16.60 8.13
N VAL A 185 -10.45 -15.26 7.97
CA VAL A 185 -11.68 -14.49 7.75
C VAL A 185 -12.29 -14.82 6.39
N GLN A 186 -11.46 -14.98 5.35
CA GLN A 186 -11.93 -15.43 4.03
C GLN A 186 -12.58 -16.81 4.10
N LEU A 187 -12.04 -17.73 4.90
CA LEU A 187 -12.65 -19.03 5.14
C LEU A 187 -14.03 -18.90 5.78
N ILE A 188 -14.16 -18.12 6.85
CA ILE A 188 -15.44 -17.88 7.52
C ILE A 188 -16.46 -17.29 6.54
N ILE A 189 -16.05 -16.27 5.77
CA ILE A 189 -16.91 -15.65 4.76
C ILE A 189 -17.34 -16.67 3.70
N ALA A 190 -16.42 -17.51 3.20
CA ALA A 190 -16.73 -18.55 2.24
C ALA A 190 -17.71 -19.59 2.77
N ILE A 191 -17.60 -19.97 4.04
CA ILE A 191 -18.54 -20.90 4.72
C ILE A 191 -19.91 -20.24 4.88
N LEU A 192 -19.98 -18.97 5.25
CA LEU A 192 -21.25 -18.23 5.33
C LEU A 192 -21.95 -18.13 3.98
N TYR A 193 -21.21 -17.85 2.88
CA TYR A 193 -21.78 -17.89 1.54
C TYR A 193 -22.21 -19.28 1.11
N LEU A 194 -21.46 -20.32 1.49
CA LEU A 194 -21.83 -21.70 1.24
C LEU A 194 -23.16 -22.05 1.93
N SER A 195 -23.40 -21.58 3.14
CA SER A 195 -24.67 -21.84 3.85
C SER A 195 -25.88 -21.28 3.11
N SER A 196 -25.72 -20.16 2.37
CA SER A 196 -26.78 -19.58 1.54
C SER A 196 -26.93 -20.28 0.17
N ASN A 197 -25.84 -20.84 -0.36
CA ASN A 197 -25.84 -21.58 -1.62
C ASN A 197 -24.97 -22.85 -1.53
N PRO A 198 -25.51 -23.93 -0.94
CA PRO A 198 -24.73 -25.13 -0.61
C PRO A 198 -24.12 -25.90 -1.80
N ASN A 199 -24.72 -25.76 -2.99
CA ASN A 199 -24.27 -26.46 -4.20
C ASN A 199 -23.36 -25.61 -5.10
N SER A 200 -22.88 -24.46 -4.61
CA SER A 200 -22.01 -23.59 -5.38
C SER A 200 -20.60 -24.13 -5.52
N SER A 201 -20.23 -24.62 -6.70
CA SER A 201 -18.87 -25.09 -7.02
C SER A 201 -17.79 -24.03 -6.80
N ARG A 202 -18.15 -22.75 -6.96
CA ARG A 202 -17.25 -21.62 -6.67
C ARG A 202 -16.89 -21.57 -5.17
N HIS A 203 -17.88 -21.72 -4.28
CA HIS A 203 -17.62 -21.69 -2.86
C HIS A 203 -16.91 -22.97 -2.38
N HIS A 204 -17.25 -24.14 -2.96
CA HIS A 204 -16.51 -25.38 -2.74
C HIS A 204 -15.03 -25.18 -3.05
N LYS A 205 -14.71 -24.64 -4.24
CA LYS A 205 -13.33 -24.37 -4.64
C LYS A 205 -12.63 -23.42 -3.67
N THR A 206 -13.24 -22.28 -3.36
CA THR A 206 -12.65 -21.29 -2.46
C THR A 206 -12.31 -21.89 -1.09
N ILE A 207 -13.21 -22.68 -0.51
CA ILE A 207 -12.97 -23.33 0.78
C ILE A 207 -11.84 -24.36 0.68
N PHE A 208 -11.82 -25.18 -0.37
CA PHE A 208 -10.72 -26.15 -0.58
C PHE A 208 -9.38 -25.45 -0.76
N ASP A 209 -9.29 -24.40 -1.58
CA ASP A 209 -8.07 -23.64 -1.81
C ASP A 209 -7.51 -23.08 -0.50
N ILE A 210 -8.37 -22.47 0.31
CA ILE A 210 -7.99 -21.89 1.60
C ILE A 210 -7.53 -22.98 2.59
N LEU A 211 -8.28 -24.08 2.71
CA LEU A 211 -7.92 -25.16 3.60
C LEU A 211 -6.64 -25.89 3.17
N TYR A 212 -6.43 -26.05 1.88
CA TYR A 212 -5.19 -26.59 1.35
C TYR A 212 -3.98 -25.74 1.73
N GLU A 213 -4.13 -24.42 1.67
CA GLU A 213 -3.08 -23.48 2.08
C GLU A 213 -2.84 -23.51 3.59
N LEU A 214 -3.91 -23.53 4.40
CA LEU A 214 -3.83 -23.63 5.87
C LEU A 214 -3.27 -24.96 6.36
N SER A 215 -3.49 -26.08 5.61
CA SER A 215 -2.97 -27.41 5.94
C SER A 215 -1.51 -27.65 5.53
N ASN A 216 -0.78 -26.61 5.11
CA ASN A 216 0.58 -26.71 4.59
C ASN A 216 0.69 -27.67 3.39
N ARG A 217 -0.31 -27.68 2.51
CA ARG A 217 -0.31 -28.39 1.22
C ARG A 217 -0.12 -29.90 1.33
N LYS A 218 -0.82 -30.52 2.26
CA LYS A 218 -0.70 -31.96 2.53
C LYS A 218 -1.29 -32.89 1.46
N ILE A 219 -2.14 -32.40 0.56
CA ILE A 219 -2.74 -33.21 -0.51
C ILE A 219 -1.79 -33.28 -1.71
N LYS A 220 -1.34 -34.49 -2.08
CA LYS A 220 -0.26 -34.72 -3.06
C LYS A 220 -0.60 -34.27 -4.48
N ASP A 221 -1.84 -34.41 -4.92
CA ASP A 221 -2.33 -33.91 -6.22
C ASP A 221 -3.59 -33.08 -6.00
N TYR A 222 -3.39 -31.88 -5.45
CA TYR A 222 -4.48 -30.99 -5.11
C TYR A 222 -5.33 -30.59 -6.32
N HIS A 223 -4.72 -30.40 -7.47
CA HIS A 223 -5.45 -29.98 -8.67
C HIS A 223 -6.48 -31.03 -9.09
N GLN A 224 -6.07 -32.30 -9.15
CA GLN A 224 -6.97 -33.40 -9.47
C GLN A 224 -8.03 -33.62 -8.38
N PHE A 225 -7.63 -33.50 -7.11
CA PHE A 225 -8.56 -33.53 -5.98
C PHE A 225 -9.64 -32.45 -6.11
N ALA A 226 -9.24 -31.19 -6.36
CA ALA A 226 -10.18 -30.08 -6.50
C ALA A 226 -11.17 -30.35 -7.65
N ILE A 227 -10.68 -30.71 -8.86
CA ILE A 227 -11.53 -30.98 -10.01
C ILE A 227 -12.58 -32.05 -9.71
N ASN A 228 -12.17 -33.13 -9.06
CA ASN A 228 -13.07 -34.25 -8.75
C ASN A 228 -14.14 -33.90 -7.71
N ASN A 229 -13.92 -32.84 -6.91
CA ASN A 229 -14.79 -32.47 -5.79
C ASN A 229 -15.49 -31.13 -5.94
N LEU A 230 -15.41 -30.44 -7.10
CA LEU A 230 -16.04 -29.11 -7.30
C LEU A 230 -17.55 -29.21 -7.54
N ASN A 231 -17.99 -30.16 -8.34
CA ASN A 231 -19.39 -30.29 -8.80
C ASN A 231 -20.12 -31.47 -8.11
N VAL A 232 -19.80 -31.70 -6.84
CA VAL A 232 -20.43 -32.75 -6.04
C VAL A 232 -21.58 -32.22 -5.21
N LYS A 233 -22.49 -33.10 -4.77
CA LYS A 233 -23.54 -32.72 -3.83
C LYS A 233 -22.93 -32.24 -2.53
N THR A 234 -23.61 -31.32 -1.85
CA THR A 234 -23.17 -30.74 -0.56
C THR A 234 -22.78 -31.81 0.46
N SER A 235 -23.52 -32.91 0.55
CA SER A 235 -23.19 -34.02 1.48
C SER A 235 -21.82 -34.65 1.21
N ILE A 236 -21.47 -34.84 -0.06
CA ILE A 236 -20.16 -35.37 -0.46
C ILE A 236 -19.08 -34.32 -0.17
N PHE A 237 -19.33 -33.05 -0.49
CA PHE A 237 -18.40 -31.96 -0.18
C PHE A 237 -18.07 -31.88 1.30
N LEU A 238 -19.09 -31.93 2.18
CA LEU A 238 -18.91 -31.89 3.63
C LEU A 238 -18.13 -33.11 4.15
N SER A 239 -18.39 -34.30 3.60
CA SER A 239 -17.63 -35.51 3.91
C SER A 239 -16.14 -35.36 3.52
N GLN A 240 -15.85 -34.74 2.38
CA GLN A 240 -14.48 -34.44 1.95
C GLN A 240 -13.78 -33.41 2.84
N LEU A 241 -14.50 -32.41 3.34
CA LEU A 241 -13.96 -31.45 4.30
C LEU A 241 -13.56 -32.15 5.61
N GLU A 242 -14.44 -32.99 6.14
CA GLU A 242 -14.17 -33.71 7.39
C GLU A 242 -12.99 -34.70 7.22
N SER A 243 -12.98 -35.50 6.15
CA SER A 243 -11.96 -36.54 5.95
C SER A 243 -10.58 -35.99 5.61
N ASN A 244 -10.46 -34.92 4.80
CA ASN A 244 -9.18 -34.44 4.33
C ASN A 244 -8.62 -33.26 5.16
N PHE A 245 -9.49 -32.50 5.82
CA PHE A 245 -9.08 -31.28 6.54
C PHE A 245 -9.52 -31.28 8.01
N GLY A 246 -10.28 -32.29 8.46
CA GLY A 246 -10.80 -32.36 9.82
C GLY A 246 -11.87 -31.32 10.15
N LEU A 247 -12.42 -30.63 9.12
CA LEU A 247 -13.41 -29.60 9.30
C LEU A 247 -14.82 -30.14 9.18
N LYS A 248 -15.54 -30.21 10.31
CA LYS A 248 -16.92 -30.66 10.37
C LYS A 248 -17.87 -29.47 10.38
N LEU A 249 -18.73 -29.35 9.37
CA LEU A 249 -19.69 -28.26 9.23
C LEU A 249 -21.12 -28.79 9.17
N ASP A 250 -22.03 -28.15 9.90
CA ASP A 250 -23.47 -28.33 9.80
C ASP A 250 -24.07 -27.08 9.12
N ILE A 251 -24.33 -27.18 7.82
CA ILE A 251 -24.82 -26.07 7.00
C ILE A 251 -26.20 -25.60 7.46
N GLU A 252 -27.11 -26.51 7.82
CA GLU A 252 -28.44 -26.14 8.24
C GLU A 252 -28.41 -25.40 9.61
N LYS A 253 -27.53 -25.82 10.48
CA LYS A 253 -27.30 -25.14 11.76
C LYS A 253 -26.70 -23.75 11.57
N ILE A 254 -25.75 -23.58 10.65
CA ILE A 254 -25.19 -22.27 10.32
C ILE A 254 -26.27 -21.36 9.75
N LYS A 255 -27.08 -21.85 8.81
CA LYS A 255 -28.16 -21.11 8.16
C LYS A 255 -29.27 -20.65 9.12
N SER A 256 -29.53 -21.41 10.17
CA SER A 256 -30.55 -21.09 11.16
C SER A 256 -30.15 -20.03 12.19
N LYS A 257 -28.87 -19.63 12.20
CA LYS A 257 -28.30 -18.68 13.17
C LYS A 257 -28.24 -17.24 12.64
N THR A 258 -28.13 -16.29 13.57
CA THR A 258 -27.70 -14.92 13.18
C THR A 258 -26.28 -14.96 12.64
N ILE A 259 -25.86 -13.94 11.88
CA ILE A 259 -24.49 -13.88 11.33
C ILE A 259 -23.45 -13.98 12.45
N LEU A 260 -23.65 -13.29 13.56
CA LEU A 260 -22.74 -13.31 14.70
C LEU A 260 -22.63 -14.72 15.30
N ASP A 261 -23.78 -15.34 15.63
CA ASP A 261 -23.81 -16.69 16.19
C ASP A 261 -23.26 -17.74 15.22
N ALA A 262 -23.41 -17.53 13.90
CA ALA A 262 -22.86 -18.41 12.89
C ALA A 262 -21.34 -18.30 12.83
N VAL A 263 -20.78 -17.08 12.93
CA VAL A 263 -19.33 -16.88 13.01
C VAL A 263 -18.75 -17.55 14.26
N ASP A 264 -19.38 -17.34 15.42
CA ASP A 264 -18.94 -17.98 16.67
C ASP A 264 -18.99 -19.51 16.56
N TYR A 265 -20.03 -20.07 15.93
CA TYR A 265 -20.13 -21.52 15.68
C TYR A 265 -19.04 -22.07 14.76
N ILE A 266 -18.60 -21.30 13.77
CA ILE A 266 -17.52 -21.70 12.84
C ILE A 266 -16.13 -21.62 13.51
N LEU A 267 -15.98 -20.76 14.51
CA LEU A 267 -14.70 -20.54 15.21
C LEU A 267 -14.42 -21.58 16.31
N ILE A 268 -15.44 -22.30 16.79
CA ILE A 268 -15.34 -23.39 17.77
C ILE A 268 -14.98 -24.70 17.07
#